data_f08330d7677549794441fd7238e87683
#
_entry.id   f08330d7677549794441fd7238e87683
#
_cell.length_a   1.000
_cell.length_b   1.000
_cell.length_c   1.000
_cell.angle_alpha   90.00
_cell.angle_beta   90.00
_cell.angle_gamma   90.00
#
_symmetry.space_group_name_H-M   'P 1'
#
loop_
_entity.id
_entity.type
_entity.pdbx_description
1 polymer ?
#
loop_
_entity_poly.entity_id
_entity_poly.type
_entity_poly.pdbx_seq_one_letter_code
_entity_poly.pdbx_strand_id
1 'polypeptide(L)'
;MGWNGTLEKWLKVLDLIISLKPKVVVPGHGPVCGIEGVKEMKAYLEYVRAESKRCFDQGLTSFEASKQIDFGPYRGWRAPARLYMNVERAYREFRHEAADAPWNHAKTFDVIYKVAKARGIAIEY
;
A
#
# COMPACT_ATOMS: atom_id res chain seq x y z
N MET A 1 -6.93 1.50 -1.20
CA MET A 1 -6.27 2.40 -0.22
C MET A 1 -5.34 3.33 -0.97
N GLY A 2 -4.82 4.33 -0.35
CA GLY A 2 -3.77 5.15 -0.92
C GLY A 2 -4.13 6.60 -1.17
N TRP A 3 -5.38 6.91 -1.44
CA TRP A 3 -5.76 8.28 -1.73
C TRP A 3 -5.93 9.15 -0.48
N ASN A 4 -6.43 8.61 0.63
CA ASN A 4 -6.79 9.36 1.82
C ASN A 4 -6.14 8.80 3.08
N GLY A 5 -5.79 9.70 4.00
CA GLY A 5 -5.20 9.35 5.29
C GLY A 5 -3.74 8.91 5.21
N THR A 6 -3.16 8.57 6.33
CA THR A 6 -1.81 8.06 6.46
C THR A 6 -1.81 6.55 6.70
N LEU A 7 -0.71 5.86 6.41
CA LEU A 7 -0.59 4.43 6.75
C LEU A 7 -0.72 4.22 8.26
N GLU A 8 -0.17 5.11 9.07
CA GLU A 8 -0.29 5.04 10.53
C GLU A 8 -1.76 5.07 10.98
N LYS A 9 -2.57 5.98 10.42
CA LYS A 9 -4.01 6.04 10.73
C LYS A 9 -4.74 4.79 10.24
N TRP A 10 -4.40 4.29 9.07
CA TRP A 10 -4.97 3.04 8.55
C TRP A 10 -4.67 1.86 9.46
N LEU A 11 -3.44 1.72 9.96
CA LEU A 11 -3.08 0.66 10.90
C LEU A 11 -3.91 0.75 12.18
N LYS A 12 -4.11 1.96 12.74
CA LYS A 12 -4.99 2.17 13.91
C LYS A 12 -6.45 1.79 13.63
N VAL A 13 -6.97 2.12 12.44
CA VAL A 13 -8.33 1.73 12.04
C VAL A 13 -8.46 0.21 11.92
N LEU A 14 -7.46 -0.46 11.36
CA LEU A 14 -7.46 -1.92 11.26
C LEU A 14 -7.41 -2.57 12.65
N ASP A 15 -6.64 -2.02 13.60
CA ASP A 15 -6.65 -2.48 14.99
C ASP A 15 -8.03 -2.31 15.64
N LEU A 16 -8.70 -1.19 15.39
CA LEU A 16 -10.07 -0.98 15.88
C LEU A 16 -11.03 -2.04 15.29
N ILE A 17 -10.98 -2.28 13.98
CA ILE A 17 -11.82 -3.30 13.34
C ILE A 17 -11.55 -4.67 13.96
N ILE A 18 -10.29 -5.03 14.18
CA ILE A 18 -9.90 -6.30 14.83
C ILE A 18 -10.48 -6.38 16.25
N SER A 19 -10.44 -5.29 17.01
CA SER A 19 -10.96 -5.25 18.38
C SER A 19 -12.48 -5.46 18.46
N LEU A 20 -13.22 -5.09 17.42
CA LEU A 20 -14.66 -5.30 17.32
C LEU A 20 -15.04 -6.76 17.05
N LYS A 21 -14.06 -7.62 16.73
CA LYS A 21 -14.25 -9.07 16.46
C LYS A 21 -15.38 -9.36 15.46
N PRO A 22 -15.40 -8.72 14.28
CA PRO A 22 -16.45 -8.94 13.30
C PRO A 22 -16.45 -10.39 12.82
N LYS A 23 -17.64 -10.96 12.64
CA LYS A 23 -17.80 -12.29 12.02
C LYS A 23 -17.63 -12.24 10.52
N VAL A 24 -18.07 -11.14 9.91
CA VAL A 24 -18.04 -10.92 8.45
C VAL A 24 -17.52 -9.52 8.18
N VAL A 25 -16.61 -9.41 7.23
CA VAL A 25 -16.08 -8.14 6.73
C VAL A 25 -16.34 -8.07 5.23
N VAL A 26 -16.98 -7.00 4.79
CA VAL A 26 -17.24 -6.70 3.38
C VAL A 26 -16.33 -5.56 2.96
N PRO A 27 -15.19 -5.85 2.32
CA PRO A 27 -14.28 -4.79 1.87
C PRO A 27 -14.85 -4.06 0.64
N GLY A 28 -14.45 -2.79 0.45
CA GLY A 28 -14.79 -2.04 -0.77
C GLY A 28 -14.14 -2.62 -2.02
N HIS A 29 -13.01 -3.30 -1.85
CA HIS A 29 -12.28 -4.01 -2.90
C HIS A 29 -11.78 -5.35 -2.33
N GLY A 30 -12.09 -6.43 -3.00
CA GLY A 30 -11.71 -7.78 -2.60
C GLY A 30 -12.90 -8.64 -2.16
N PRO A 31 -12.66 -9.91 -1.87
CA PRO A 31 -13.71 -10.84 -1.46
C PRO A 31 -14.19 -10.55 -0.05
N VAL A 32 -15.42 -10.96 0.24
CA VAL A 32 -15.94 -11.02 1.60
C VAL A 32 -15.05 -11.95 2.42
N CYS A 33 -14.69 -11.55 3.63
CA CYS A 33 -13.77 -12.30 4.48
C CYS A 33 -14.19 -12.23 5.96
N GLY A 34 -13.46 -12.95 6.80
CA GLY A 34 -13.50 -12.82 8.25
C GLY A 34 -12.42 -11.85 8.76
N ILE A 35 -12.21 -11.88 10.06
CA ILE A 35 -11.19 -11.07 10.75
C ILE A 35 -9.77 -11.33 10.22
N GLU A 36 -9.50 -12.54 9.69
CA GLU A 36 -8.19 -12.91 9.16
C GLU A 36 -7.80 -12.06 7.95
N GLY A 37 -8.76 -11.70 7.08
CA GLY A 37 -8.49 -10.78 5.97
C GLY A 37 -8.10 -9.37 6.43
N VAL A 38 -8.63 -8.91 7.56
CA VAL A 38 -8.24 -7.62 8.17
C VAL A 38 -6.82 -7.70 8.72
N LYS A 39 -6.48 -8.80 9.41
CA LYS A 39 -5.13 -9.05 9.93
C LYS A 39 -4.10 -9.15 8.81
N GLU A 40 -4.44 -9.83 7.72
CA GLU A 40 -3.58 -9.94 6.55
C GLU A 40 -3.33 -8.58 5.89
N MET A 41 -4.37 -7.76 5.75
CA MET A 41 -4.22 -6.38 5.26
C MET A 41 -3.34 -5.54 6.18
N LYS A 42 -3.51 -5.67 7.50
CA LYS A 42 -2.63 -4.99 8.47
C LYS A 42 -1.18 -5.40 8.29
N ALA A 43 -0.91 -6.70 8.25
CA ALA A 43 0.44 -7.23 8.06
C ALA A 43 1.07 -6.74 6.75
N TYR A 44 0.29 -6.67 5.67
CA TYR A 44 0.74 -6.10 4.40
C TYR A 44 1.14 -4.62 4.53
N LEU A 45 0.33 -3.79 5.19
CA LEU A 45 0.65 -2.37 5.34
C LEU A 45 1.87 -2.14 6.25
N GLU A 46 2.01 -2.93 7.31
CA GLU A 46 3.20 -2.92 8.17
C GLU A 46 4.46 -3.28 7.38
N TYR A 47 4.39 -4.32 6.57
CA TYR A 47 5.48 -4.76 5.70
C TYR A 47 5.87 -3.66 4.70
N VAL A 48 4.90 -3.12 3.97
CA VAL A 48 5.15 -2.06 2.98
C VAL A 48 5.76 -0.83 3.64
N ARG A 49 5.25 -0.44 4.81
CA ARG A 49 5.76 0.72 5.55
C ARG A 49 7.22 0.51 5.99
N ALA A 50 7.55 -0.66 6.51
CA ALA A 50 8.91 -1.01 6.94
C ALA A 50 9.89 -1.02 5.75
N GLU A 51 9.53 -1.68 4.65
CA GLU A 51 10.36 -1.71 3.44
C GLU A 51 10.51 -0.33 2.79
N SER A 52 9.44 0.47 2.80
CA SER A 52 9.49 1.86 2.33
C SER A 52 10.44 2.70 3.18
N LYS A 53 10.43 2.51 4.50
CA LYS A 53 11.36 3.23 5.40
C LYS A 53 12.80 2.86 5.13
N ARG A 54 13.08 1.59 4.96
CA ARG A 54 14.42 1.10 4.60
C ARG A 54 14.91 1.75 3.30
N CYS A 55 14.08 1.79 2.26
CA CYS A 55 14.43 2.41 0.99
C CYS A 55 14.58 3.94 1.10
N PHE A 56 13.70 4.59 1.86
CA PHE A 56 13.76 6.03 2.11
C PHE A 56 15.08 6.43 2.79
N ASP A 57 15.51 5.68 3.80
CA ASP A 57 16.76 5.93 4.53
C ASP A 57 18.01 5.68 3.66
N GLN A 58 17.89 4.90 2.59
CA GLN A 58 18.92 4.71 1.56
C GLN A 58 18.91 5.83 0.49
N GLY A 59 18.04 6.81 0.60
CA GLY A 59 17.93 7.92 -0.36
C GLY A 59 17.23 7.56 -1.68
N LEU A 60 16.55 6.41 -1.75
CA LEU A 60 15.81 6.01 -2.95
C LEU A 60 14.50 6.81 -3.08
N THR A 61 14.10 7.11 -4.30
CA THR A 61 12.76 7.64 -4.59
C THR A 61 11.70 6.56 -4.37
N SER A 62 10.44 6.97 -4.19
CA SER A 62 9.32 6.03 -4.07
C SER A 62 9.16 5.13 -5.32
N PHE A 63 9.50 5.66 -6.50
CA PHE A 63 9.53 4.88 -7.74
C PHE A 63 10.62 3.80 -7.71
N GLU A 64 11.83 4.15 -7.34
CA GLU A 64 12.95 3.20 -7.21
C GLU A 64 12.66 2.14 -6.15
N ALA A 65 12.15 2.54 -4.99
CA ALA A 65 11.71 1.62 -3.94
C ALA A 65 10.66 0.64 -4.46
N SER A 66 9.66 1.12 -5.18
CA SER A 66 8.59 0.28 -5.73
C SER A 66 9.07 -0.73 -6.77
N LYS A 67 10.21 -0.49 -7.43
CA LYS A 67 10.82 -1.45 -8.34
C LYS A 67 11.53 -2.60 -7.63
N GLN A 68 12.05 -2.37 -6.42
CA GLN A 68 12.91 -3.34 -5.74
C GLN A 68 12.32 -3.94 -4.45
N ILE A 69 11.27 -3.35 -3.85
CA ILE A 69 10.60 -3.97 -2.71
C ILE A 69 10.03 -5.33 -3.15
N ASP A 70 10.43 -6.41 -2.49
CA ASP A 70 9.87 -7.73 -2.77
C ASP A 70 8.39 -7.76 -2.37
N PHE A 71 7.57 -8.40 -3.18
CA PHE A 71 6.16 -8.61 -2.82
C PHE A 71 5.99 -9.63 -1.70
N GLY A 72 7.01 -10.46 -1.45
CA GLY A 72 6.97 -11.50 -0.42
C GLY A 72 5.74 -12.40 -0.57
N PRO A 73 4.99 -12.64 0.51
CA PRO A 73 3.79 -13.50 0.49
C PRO A 73 2.61 -12.87 -0.30
N TYR A 74 2.69 -11.59 -0.64
CA TYR A 74 1.62 -10.85 -1.34
C TYR A 74 1.75 -10.86 -2.86
N ARG A 75 2.70 -11.64 -3.39
CA ARG A 75 2.98 -11.72 -4.84
C ARG A 75 1.77 -12.18 -5.66
N GLY A 76 0.90 -13.00 -5.10
CA GLY A 76 -0.33 -13.49 -5.73
C GLY A 76 -1.54 -12.55 -5.63
N TRP A 77 -1.38 -11.39 -4.99
CA TRP A 77 -2.47 -10.43 -4.90
C TRP A 77 -2.71 -9.73 -6.25
N ARG A 78 -3.98 -9.35 -6.48
CA ARG A 78 -4.35 -8.64 -7.71
C ARG A 78 -3.70 -7.26 -7.79
N ALA A 79 -3.34 -6.87 -9.01
CA ALA A 79 -2.75 -5.58 -9.34
C ALA A 79 -1.53 -5.22 -8.44
N PRO A 80 -0.51 -6.09 -8.35
CA PRO A 80 0.59 -5.91 -7.39
C PRO A 80 1.38 -4.61 -7.63
N ALA A 81 1.40 -4.07 -8.85
CA ALA A 81 2.04 -2.78 -9.15
C ALA A 81 1.42 -1.59 -8.38
N ARG A 82 0.20 -1.74 -7.87
CA ARG A 82 -0.43 -0.74 -6.98
C ARG A 82 0.29 -0.58 -5.65
N LEU A 83 1.25 -1.44 -5.33
CA LEU A 83 2.21 -1.25 -4.24
C LEU A 83 2.77 0.17 -4.22
N TYR A 84 3.05 0.76 -5.39
CA TYR A 84 3.55 2.12 -5.51
C TYR A 84 2.70 3.15 -4.74
N MET A 85 1.38 3.02 -4.76
CA MET A 85 0.50 3.96 -4.05
C MET A 85 0.75 3.92 -2.53
N ASN A 86 0.97 2.74 -1.97
CA ASN A 86 1.23 2.58 -0.54
C ASN A 86 2.66 3.01 -0.20
N VAL A 87 3.62 2.73 -1.07
CA VAL A 87 5.01 3.21 -0.92
C VAL A 87 5.05 4.75 -0.96
N GLU A 88 4.43 5.38 -1.95
CA GLU A 88 4.37 6.84 -2.03
C GLU A 88 3.63 7.45 -0.83
N ARG A 89 2.59 6.80 -0.33
CA ARG A 89 1.91 7.23 0.90
C ARG A 89 2.86 7.22 2.10
N ALA A 90 3.63 6.15 2.27
CA ALA A 90 4.65 6.07 3.33
C ALA A 90 5.71 7.17 3.17
N TYR A 91 6.20 7.39 1.95
CA TYR A 91 7.16 8.44 1.66
C TYR A 91 6.65 9.84 2.00
N ARG A 92 5.37 10.14 1.71
CA ARG A 92 4.73 11.40 2.10
C ARG A 92 4.71 11.58 3.61
N GLU A 93 4.42 10.49 4.36
CA GLU A 93 4.51 10.52 5.83
C GLU A 93 5.94 10.81 6.30
N PHE A 94 6.95 10.16 5.73
CA PHE A 94 8.35 10.37 6.09
C PHE A 94 8.85 11.77 5.74
N ARG A 95 8.30 12.40 4.69
CA ARG A 95 8.54 13.79 4.32
C ARG A 95 7.69 14.80 5.10
N HIS A 96 6.86 14.34 6.03
CA HIS A 96 5.93 15.16 6.81
C HIS A 96 4.95 15.98 5.96
N GLU A 97 4.54 15.46 4.81
CA GLU A 97 3.50 16.08 3.98
C GLU A 97 2.13 15.98 4.67
N ALA A 98 1.23 16.95 4.39
CA ALA A 98 -0.12 16.91 4.91
C ALA A 98 -0.86 15.62 4.47
N ALA A 99 -1.63 15.04 5.40
CA ALA A 99 -2.34 13.78 5.15
C ALA A 99 -3.37 13.88 4.01
N ASP A 100 -3.89 15.08 3.77
CA ASP A 100 -4.84 15.44 2.73
C ASP A 100 -4.19 16.09 1.50
N ALA A 101 -2.85 16.11 1.43
CA ALA A 101 -2.15 16.63 0.27
C ALA A 101 -2.65 15.95 -1.02
N PRO A 102 -3.02 16.74 -2.05
CA PRO A 102 -3.68 16.19 -3.22
C PRO A 102 -2.79 15.22 -4.00
N TRP A 103 -3.43 14.23 -4.61
CA TRP A 103 -2.78 13.32 -5.54
C TRP A 103 -3.02 13.76 -6.98
N ASN A 104 -1.97 13.74 -7.77
CA ASN A 104 -2.12 13.79 -9.23
C ASN A 104 -2.42 12.37 -9.72
N HIS A 105 -3.68 12.07 -9.94
CA HIS A 105 -4.14 10.73 -10.32
C HIS A 105 -3.50 10.25 -11.61
N ALA A 106 -3.48 11.09 -12.65
CA ALA A 106 -2.89 10.74 -13.94
C ALA A 106 -1.40 10.37 -13.80
N LYS A 107 -0.64 11.20 -13.08
CA LYS A 107 0.78 10.94 -12.81
C LYS A 107 0.97 9.66 -11.99
N THR A 108 0.10 9.41 -11.01
CA THR A 108 0.19 8.21 -10.16
C THR A 108 -0.03 6.94 -10.98
N PHE A 109 -1.03 6.93 -11.86
CA PHE A 109 -1.27 5.78 -12.75
C PHE A 109 -0.15 5.58 -13.76
N ASP A 110 0.42 6.66 -14.30
CA ASP A 110 1.61 6.57 -15.18
C ASP A 110 2.79 5.91 -14.45
N VAL A 111 3.02 6.26 -13.18
CA VAL A 111 4.08 5.62 -12.38
C VAL A 111 3.78 4.16 -12.08
N ILE A 112 2.52 3.81 -11.74
CA ILE A 112 2.10 2.41 -11.56
C ILE A 112 2.38 1.60 -12.83
N TYR A 113 2.05 2.15 -14.00
CA TYR A 113 2.35 1.53 -15.30
C TYR A 113 3.85 1.29 -15.47
N LYS A 114 4.67 2.31 -15.19
CA LYS A 114 6.14 2.21 -15.29
C LYS A 114 6.72 1.17 -14.32
N VAL A 115 6.18 1.08 -13.10
CA VAL A 115 6.57 0.04 -12.12
C VAL A 115 6.21 -1.35 -12.66
N ALA A 116 4.99 -1.53 -13.15
CA ALA A 116 4.54 -2.80 -13.72
C ALA A 116 5.45 -3.23 -14.88
N LYS A 117 5.71 -2.33 -15.81
CA LYS A 117 6.60 -2.58 -16.96
C LYS A 117 8.01 -2.96 -16.51
N ALA A 118 8.59 -2.21 -15.56
CA ALA A 118 9.95 -2.46 -15.06
C ALA A 118 10.08 -3.80 -14.35
N ARG A 119 8.98 -4.32 -13.76
CA ARG A 119 8.95 -5.59 -13.04
C ARG A 119 8.39 -6.76 -13.86
N GLY A 120 8.03 -6.55 -15.11
CA GLY A 120 7.42 -7.59 -15.96
C GLY A 120 6.06 -8.07 -15.44
N ILE A 121 5.29 -7.20 -14.79
CA ILE A 121 3.98 -7.52 -14.22
C ILE A 121 2.89 -7.15 -15.23
N ALA A 122 1.90 -8.04 -15.41
CA ALA A 122 0.71 -7.72 -16.20
C ALA A 122 -0.05 -6.54 -15.57
N ILE A 123 -0.55 -5.66 -16.42
CA ILE A 123 -1.34 -4.51 -15.99
C ILE A 123 -2.78 -4.97 -15.88
N GLU A 124 -3.30 -4.95 -14.66
CA GLU A 124 -4.70 -5.20 -14.37
C GLU A 124 -5.38 -3.87 -14.03
N TYR A 125 -6.51 -3.60 -14.68
CA TYR A 125 -7.34 -2.40 -14.48
C TYR A 125 -8.44 -2.65 -13.46
#